data_a2a7e1c8052b91a45a32b3beeb4959ec
#
_entry.id   a2a7e1c8052b91a45a32b3beeb4959ec
#
_cell.length_a   1.000
_cell.length_b   1.000
_cell.length_c   1.000
_cell.angle_alpha   90.00
_cell.angle_beta   90.00
_cell.angle_gamma   90.00
#
_symmetry.space_group_name_H-M   'P 1'
#
loop_
_entity.id
_entity.type
_entity.pdbx_description
1 polymer ?
#
loop_
_entity_poly.entity_id
_entity_poly.type
_entity_poly.pdbx_seq_one_letter_code
_entity_poly.pdbx_strand_id
1 'polypeptide(L)'
;SIALLDPEPVEAEIELVDELKATIKNGKIQAVLELQPWGQKLRITFLNQKGEVLLSEIANGGALCLRAHDYRALKGGAYQLKVSFDSNPDEKIYGMGQYQQERMNLKGCNLELAHRNSQASIPFYVSSLGYGFLWHNAAVGEVHFGTNTTEWLARTTKQLDYWVTAGDTPAEIEEHFADAIGKVPMMPEYGLGFWQCKLRYYNQEQVLNVAREYKKRGIPLDVFVIDYYHWPRCGDYRFDEEYFLDPKAMIDELHEMGIET
;
A
#
# COMPACT_ATOMS: atom_id res chain seq x y z
N SER A 1 -5.25 -6.24 -13.06
CA SER A 1 -4.83 -5.35 -11.98
C SER A 1 -4.83 -6.08 -10.65
N ILE A 2 -3.97 -5.69 -9.72
CA ILE A 2 -3.91 -6.29 -8.37
C ILE A 2 -4.65 -5.41 -7.37
N ALA A 3 -4.58 -4.11 -7.52
CA ALA A 3 -5.17 -3.14 -6.60
C ALA A 3 -6.11 -2.16 -7.30
N LEU A 4 -5.78 -1.73 -8.51
CA LEU A 4 -6.60 -0.76 -9.24
C LEU A 4 -7.85 -1.43 -9.82
N LEU A 5 -8.99 -0.79 -9.66
CA LEU A 5 -10.23 -1.13 -10.36
C LEU A 5 -10.07 -0.87 -11.86
N ASP A 6 -10.92 -1.49 -12.67
CA ASP A 6 -11.01 -1.13 -14.07
C ASP A 6 -11.48 0.32 -14.18
N PRO A 7 -10.72 1.21 -14.84
CA PRO A 7 -11.07 2.62 -14.86
C PRO A 7 -12.33 2.87 -15.67
N GLU A 8 -13.21 3.72 -15.16
CA GLU A 8 -14.25 4.30 -15.99
C GLU A 8 -13.59 5.13 -17.10
N PRO A 9 -14.15 5.10 -18.32
CA PRO A 9 -13.62 5.89 -19.42
C PRO A 9 -13.62 7.38 -19.07
N VAL A 10 -12.46 8.01 -19.13
CA VAL A 10 -12.30 9.47 -18.95
C VAL A 10 -11.75 10.08 -20.22
N GLU A 11 -12.22 11.28 -20.56
CA GLU A 11 -11.66 12.05 -21.64
C GLU A 11 -10.37 12.73 -21.15
N ALA A 12 -9.21 12.18 -21.51
CA ALA A 12 -7.94 12.83 -21.30
C ALA A 12 -7.56 13.69 -22.53
N GLU A 13 -7.03 14.87 -22.28
CA GLU A 13 -6.46 15.72 -23.34
C GLU A 13 -5.06 15.20 -23.70
N ILE A 14 -4.88 14.71 -24.91
CA ILE A 14 -3.60 14.22 -25.42
C ILE A 14 -3.12 15.16 -26.53
N GLU A 15 -1.91 15.68 -26.38
CA GLU A 15 -1.26 16.56 -27.35
C GLU A 15 0.11 16.01 -27.73
N LEU A 16 0.34 15.85 -29.02
CA LEU A 16 1.68 15.60 -29.58
C LEU A 16 2.33 16.96 -29.88
N VAL A 17 3.22 17.38 -28.98
CA VAL A 17 3.86 18.70 -29.09
C VAL A 17 4.87 18.71 -30.25
N ASP A 18 5.67 17.63 -30.37
CA ASP A 18 6.59 17.38 -31.48
C ASP A 18 6.92 15.87 -31.55
N GLU A 19 7.91 15.50 -32.37
CA GLU A 19 8.32 14.10 -32.56
C GLU A 19 8.92 13.43 -31.32
N LEU A 20 9.35 14.24 -30.34
CA LEU A 20 10.05 13.77 -29.12
C LEU A 20 9.25 14.06 -27.84
N LYS A 21 8.12 14.77 -27.94
CA LYS A 21 7.37 15.24 -26.78
C LYS A 21 5.87 15.13 -26.95
N ALA A 22 5.23 14.54 -25.93
CA ALA A 22 3.78 14.48 -25.82
C ALA A 22 3.34 14.91 -24.42
N THR A 23 2.10 15.35 -24.29
CA THR A 23 1.47 15.63 -23.01
C THR A 23 0.14 14.89 -22.89
N ILE A 24 -0.15 14.45 -21.68
CA ILE A 24 -1.43 13.84 -21.32
C ILE A 24 -1.95 14.62 -20.11
N LYS A 25 -3.12 15.22 -20.22
CA LYS A 25 -3.75 15.95 -19.11
C LYS A 25 -5.06 15.29 -18.73
N ASN A 26 -5.24 15.04 -17.43
CA ASN A 26 -6.44 14.50 -16.85
C ASN A 26 -6.74 15.20 -15.52
N GLY A 27 -7.83 15.99 -15.49
CA GLY A 27 -8.19 16.75 -14.29
C GLY A 27 -7.07 17.69 -13.82
N LYS A 28 -6.57 17.47 -12.60
CA LYS A 28 -5.55 18.33 -11.97
C LYS A 28 -4.11 17.94 -12.27
N ILE A 29 -3.89 16.86 -13.02
CA ILE A 29 -2.54 16.36 -13.33
C ILE A 29 -2.26 16.38 -14.82
N GLN A 30 -1.03 16.70 -15.19
CA GLN A 30 -0.51 16.59 -16.53
C GLN A 30 0.77 15.76 -16.52
N ALA A 31 0.84 14.74 -17.37
CA ALA A 31 2.08 14.01 -17.63
C ALA A 31 2.74 14.58 -18.91
N VAL A 32 4.00 14.91 -18.80
CA VAL A 32 4.87 15.28 -19.94
C VAL A 32 5.80 14.12 -20.22
N LEU A 33 5.67 13.56 -21.41
CA LEU A 33 6.49 12.46 -21.94
C LEU A 33 7.52 13.04 -22.88
N GLU A 34 8.80 12.83 -22.62
CA GLU A 34 9.90 13.36 -23.41
C GLU A 34 10.92 12.28 -23.76
N LEU A 35 11.22 12.13 -25.04
CA LEU A 35 12.33 11.30 -25.51
C LEU A 35 13.62 12.10 -25.41
N GLN A 36 14.47 11.72 -24.49
CA GLN A 36 15.74 12.39 -24.26
C GLN A 36 16.76 12.06 -25.37
N PRO A 37 17.58 13.03 -25.82
CA PRO A 37 18.48 12.87 -26.99
C PRO A 37 19.49 11.72 -26.84
N TRP A 38 19.94 11.47 -25.62
CA TRP A 38 20.92 10.41 -25.31
C TRP A 38 20.22 9.04 -25.19
N GLY A 39 20.20 8.30 -26.28
CA GLY A 39 19.73 6.92 -26.34
C GLY A 39 18.22 6.78 -26.48
N GLN A 40 17.51 7.85 -26.87
CA GLN A 40 16.06 7.85 -27.11
C GLN A 40 15.27 7.22 -25.96
N LYS A 41 15.60 7.59 -24.72
CA LYS A 41 14.96 7.08 -23.52
C LYS A 41 13.84 8.01 -23.08
N LEU A 42 12.71 7.44 -22.76
CA LEU A 42 11.57 8.15 -22.22
C LEU A 42 11.90 8.68 -20.81
N ARG A 43 11.48 9.91 -20.56
CA ARG A 43 11.38 10.55 -19.25
C ARG A 43 9.97 11.05 -19.06
N ILE A 44 9.37 10.80 -17.89
CA ILE A 44 8.04 11.27 -17.56
C ILE A 44 8.14 12.29 -16.42
N THR A 45 7.46 13.43 -16.61
CA THR A 45 7.35 14.49 -15.59
C THR A 45 5.88 14.78 -15.34
N PHE A 46 5.47 14.80 -14.09
CA PHE A 46 4.11 15.12 -13.67
C PHE A 46 4.06 16.56 -13.17
N LEU A 47 3.07 17.31 -13.66
CA LEU A 47 2.84 18.71 -13.34
C LEU A 47 1.44 18.88 -12.73
N ASN A 48 1.29 19.89 -11.88
CA ASN A 48 -0.02 20.36 -11.44
C ASN A 48 -0.64 21.31 -12.48
N GLN A 49 -1.88 21.80 -12.21
CA GLN A 49 -2.60 22.74 -13.09
C GLN A 49 -1.87 24.08 -13.31
N LYS A 50 -0.93 24.43 -12.42
CA LYS A 50 -0.13 25.67 -12.54
C LYS A 50 1.15 25.45 -13.36
N GLY A 51 1.42 24.22 -13.80
CA GLY A 51 2.65 23.86 -14.48
C GLY A 51 3.86 23.66 -13.54
N GLU A 52 3.62 23.56 -12.23
CA GLU A 52 4.67 23.25 -11.25
C GLU A 52 4.93 21.74 -11.23
N VAL A 53 6.22 21.37 -11.13
CA VAL A 53 6.61 19.96 -11.10
C VAL A 53 6.21 19.33 -9.77
N LEU A 54 5.42 18.27 -9.83
CA LEU A 54 5.03 17.43 -8.70
C LEU A 54 6.01 16.28 -8.51
N LEU A 55 6.27 15.55 -9.60
CA LEU A 55 7.15 14.38 -9.60
C LEU A 55 7.81 14.27 -10.98
N SER A 56 9.08 13.96 -11.04
CA SER A 56 9.79 13.77 -12.30
C SER A 56 10.72 12.56 -12.21
N GLU A 57 10.72 11.73 -13.23
CA GLU A 57 11.79 10.74 -13.39
C GLU A 57 13.13 11.45 -13.56
N ILE A 58 14.24 10.82 -13.11
CA ILE A 58 15.58 11.42 -13.28
C ILE A 58 15.92 11.55 -14.77
N ALA A 59 16.78 12.50 -15.09
CA ALA A 59 17.34 12.59 -16.44
C ALA A 59 18.19 11.36 -16.75
N ASN A 60 18.00 10.81 -17.96
CA ASN A 60 18.81 9.70 -18.44
C ASN A 60 20.15 10.22 -19.01
N GLY A 61 21.24 9.45 -18.82
CA GLY A 61 22.53 9.71 -19.44
C GLY A 61 23.57 10.34 -18.52
N GLY A 62 24.35 11.28 -19.06
CA GLY A 62 25.49 11.87 -18.37
C GLY A 62 26.69 10.92 -18.23
N ALA A 63 27.75 11.39 -17.58
CA ALA A 63 28.99 10.63 -17.38
C ALA A 63 28.79 9.33 -16.57
N LEU A 64 27.77 9.31 -15.70
CA LEU A 64 27.42 8.15 -14.87
C LEU A 64 26.43 7.19 -15.55
N CYS A 65 26.03 7.46 -16.80
CA CYS A 65 25.06 6.66 -17.55
C CYS A 65 23.78 6.39 -16.77
N LEU A 66 23.23 7.39 -16.07
CA LEU A 66 22.04 7.27 -15.26
C LEU A 66 20.85 6.80 -16.10
N ARG A 67 19.95 6.07 -15.46
CA ARG A 67 18.73 5.54 -16.07
C ARG A 67 17.54 5.74 -15.13
N ALA A 68 16.49 6.38 -15.64
CA ALA A 68 15.23 6.47 -14.92
C ALA A 68 14.63 5.07 -14.70
N HIS A 69 14.70 4.22 -15.72
CA HIS A 69 14.26 2.83 -15.67
C HIS A 69 15.46 1.90 -15.93
N ASP A 70 15.81 1.09 -14.93
CA ASP A 70 16.88 0.11 -15.04
C ASP A 70 16.31 -1.31 -14.91
N TYR A 71 16.33 -2.04 -16.03
CA TYR A 71 15.86 -3.41 -16.16
C TYR A 71 17.05 -4.38 -16.20
N ARG A 72 17.12 -5.23 -15.19
CA ARG A 72 18.07 -6.32 -15.13
C ARG A 72 17.36 -7.65 -15.38
N ALA A 73 17.66 -8.30 -16.49
CA ALA A 73 17.05 -9.57 -16.85
C ALA A 73 17.35 -10.67 -15.82
N LEU A 74 16.31 -11.43 -15.46
CA LEU A 74 16.39 -12.58 -14.57
C LEU A 74 16.07 -13.86 -15.34
N LYS A 75 16.49 -14.99 -14.78
CA LYS A 75 16.14 -16.32 -15.32
C LYS A 75 14.62 -16.50 -15.28
N GLY A 76 14.05 -17.00 -16.36
CA GLY A 76 12.59 -17.24 -16.46
C GLY A 76 11.79 -16.08 -17.09
N GLY A 77 12.43 -15.10 -17.72
CA GLY A 77 11.76 -14.05 -18.48
C GLY A 77 11.15 -12.93 -17.63
N ALA A 78 11.61 -12.76 -16.40
CA ALA A 78 11.30 -11.64 -15.53
C ALA A 78 12.49 -10.67 -15.45
N TYR A 79 12.29 -9.55 -14.78
CA TYR A 79 13.29 -8.52 -14.58
C TYR A 79 13.32 -8.08 -13.11
N GLN A 80 14.51 -7.77 -12.61
CA GLN A 80 14.64 -6.82 -11.52
C GLN A 80 14.48 -5.43 -12.11
N LEU A 81 13.63 -4.62 -11.56
CA LEU A 81 13.33 -3.28 -12.06
C LEU A 81 13.62 -2.24 -10.98
N LYS A 82 14.44 -1.24 -11.33
CA LYS A 82 14.62 -0.04 -10.54
C LYS A 82 14.08 1.15 -11.31
N VAL A 83 13.30 1.99 -10.61
CA VAL A 83 12.79 3.26 -11.13
C VAL A 83 13.25 4.36 -10.21
N SER A 84 13.79 5.43 -10.81
CA SER A 84 14.39 6.54 -10.07
C SER A 84 13.74 7.86 -10.46
N PHE A 85 13.36 8.62 -9.43
CA PHE A 85 12.77 9.95 -9.54
C PHE A 85 13.71 11.00 -8.93
N ASP A 86 13.68 12.21 -9.47
CA ASP A 86 14.26 13.36 -8.82
C ASP A 86 13.60 13.59 -7.47
N SER A 87 14.36 13.99 -6.47
CA SER A 87 13.84 14.20 -5.13
C SER A 87 13.96 15.68 -4.74
N ASN A 88 12.87 16.23 -4.21
CA ASN A 88 12.89 17.54 -3.57
C ASN A 88 13.26 17.34 -2.08
N PRO A 89 14.37 17.94 -1.58
CA PRO A 89 14.81 17.76 -0.21
C PRO A 89 13.81 18.29 0.84
N ASP A 90 13.00 19.29 0.48
CA ASP A 90 11.99 19.89 1.36
C ASP A 90 10.64 19.15 1.36
N GLU A 91 10.48 18.19 0.46
CA GLU A 91 9.29 17.37 0.36
C GLU A 91 9.10 16.50 1.62
N LYS A 92 7.87 16.42 2.10
CA LYS A 92 7.46 15.49 3.16
C LYS A 92 6.57 14.40 2.55
N ILE A 93 6.82 13.17 2.95
CA ILE A 93 6.17 11.95 2.41
C ILE A 93 5.47 11.23 3.55
N TYR A 94 4.19 10.87 3.36
CA TYR A 94 3.34 10.25 4.37
C TYR A 94 2.62 9.04 3.77
N GLY A 95 2.40 7.98 4.55
CA GLY A 95 1.67 6.80 4.11
C GLY A 95 2.52 5.53 4.15
N MET A 96 2.48 4.72 3.09
CA MET A 96 3.17 3.44 2.93
C MET A 96 2.61 2.29 3.79
N GLY A 97 1.47 2.49 4.46
CA GLY A 97 0.88 1.50 5.36
C GLY A 97 1.41 1.60 6.78
N GLN A 98 1.67 0.47 7.41
CA GLN A 98 2.08 0.39 8.81
C GLN A 98 3.46 -0.25 8.94
N TYR A 99 4.46 0.56 9.24
CA TYR A 99 5.83 0.15 9.53
C TYR A 99 6.18 0.41 11.00
N GLN A 100 7.08 -0.40 11.55
CA GLN A 100 7.59 -0.23 12.92
C GLN A 100 8.72 0.81 12.97
N GLN A 101 8.40 2.05 12.68
CA GLN A 101 9.33 3.18 12.73
C GLN A 101 8.68 4.39 13.37
N GLU A 102 9.46 5.21 14.04
CA GLU A 102 8.99 6.37 14.79
C GLU A 102 8.74 7.62 13.92
N ARG A 103 8.97 7.53 12.60
CA ARG A 103 8.87 8.70 11.72
C ARG A 103 7.55 8.71 10.97
N MET A 104 6.80 9.81 11.12
CA MET A 104 5.65 10.09 10.27
C MET A 104 6.07 10.56 8.87
N ASN A 105 7.05 11.48 8.78
CA ASN A 105 7.63 11.89 7.51
C ASN A 105 8.70 10.88 7.08
N LEU A 106 8.46 10.22 5.97
CA LEU A 106 9.30 9.13 5.45
C LEU A 106 10.50 9.62 4.63
N LYS A 107 10.66 10.93 4.43
CA LYS A 107 11.83 11.45 3.72
C LYS A 107 13.13 11.04 4.42
N GLY A 108 14.06 10.47 3.67
CA GLY A 108 15.28 9.88 4.17
C GLY A 108 15.15 8.44 4.69
N CYS A 109 13.95 7.83 4.61
CA CYS A 109 13.74 6.44 5.02
C CYS A 109 14.00 5.46 3.89
N ASN A 110 14.39 4.25 4.28
CA ASN A 110 14.49 3.09 3.41
C ASN A 110 13.48 2.05 3.91
N LEU A 111 12.52 1.64 3.06
CA LEU A 111 11.46 0.71 3.44
C LEU A 111 11.54 -0.54 2.56
N GLU A 112 11.46 -1.70 3.18
CA GLU A 112 11.25 -2.95 2.45
C GLU A 112 9.76 -3.11 2.12
N LEU A 113 9.45 -3.37 0.86
CA LEU A 113 8.09 -3.63 0.39
C LEU A 113 7.79 -5.12 0.55
N ALA A 114 7.39 -5.51 1.75
CA ALA A 114 7.01 -6.88 2.10
C ALA A 114 6.10 -6.86 3.32
N HIS A 115 5.15 -7.80 3.36
CA HIS A 115 4.35 -8.03 4.56
C HIS A 115 5.12 -8.88 5.56
N ARG A 116 5.08 -8.49 6.82
CA ARG A 116 5.69 -9.19 7.95
C ARG A 116 4.73 -9.15 9.14
N ASN A 117 5.02 -9.94 10.17
CA ASN A 117 4.35 -9.77 11.46
C ASN A 117 4.56 -8.34 11.97
N SER A 118 3.49 -7.69 12.38
CA SER A 118 3.41 -6.28 12.81
C SER A 118 3.72 -5.23 11.73
N GLN A 119 3.77 -5.62 10.45
CA GLN A 119 4.00 -4.70 9.33
C GLN A 119 3.02 -4.96 8.20
N ALA A 120 2.29 -3.92 7.80
CA ALA A 120 1.49 -3.89 6.59
C ALA A 120 2.13 -2.94 5.59
N SER A 121 2.54 -3.46 4.43
CA SER A 121 3.13 -2.67 3.34
C SER A 121 2.05 -2.31 2.33
N ILE A 122 1.71 -1.03 2.25
CA ILE A 122 0.78 -0.46 1.27
C ILE A 122 1.57 0.59 0.49
N PRO A 123 2.02 0.29 -0.75
CA PRO A 123 2.99 1.12 -1.46
C PRO A 123 2.33 2.36 -2.10
N PHE A 124 1.55 3.06 -1.31
CA PHE A 124 0.92 4.35 -1.61
C PHE A 124 1.37 5.40 -0.61
N TYR A 125 1.71 6.58 -1.12
CA TYR A 125 2.04 7.72 -0.27
C TYR A 125 1.44 9.03 -0.79
N VAL A 126 1.27 9.96 0.13
CA VAL A 126 0.87 11.36 -0.13
C VAL A 126 2.09 12.26 0.07
N SER A 127 2.34 13.12 -0.91
CA SER A 127 3.41 14.12 -0.86
C SER A 127 2.89 15.49 -0.45
N SER A 128 3.70 16.21 0.33
CA SER A 128 3.43 17.63 0.65
C SER A 128 3.44 18.56 -0.56
N LEU A 129 3.87 18.07 -1.73
CA LEU A 129 3.82 18.81 -3.00
C LEU A 129 2.46 18.71 -3.69
N GLY A 130 1.45 18.03 -3.09
CA GLY A 130 0.10 17.94 -3.61
C GLY A 130 -0.11 16.81 -4.61
N TYR A 131 0.56 15.68 -4.42
CA TYR A 131 0.32 14.48 -5.24
C TYR A 131 0.31 13.21 -4.39
N GLY A 132 -0.34 12.16 -4.92
CA GLY A 132 -0.29 10.79 -4.43
C GLY A 132 0.39 9.88 -5.44
N PHE A 133 1.14 8.90 -4.96
CA PHE A 133 1.84 7.93 -5.78
C PHE A 133 1.58 6.52 -5.27
N LEU A 134 1.18 5.62 -6.17
CA LEU A 134 1.05 4.19 -5.91
C LEU A 134 2.07 3.42 -6.75
N TRP A 135 2.94 2.67 -6.10
CA TRP A 135 3.76 1.64 -6.74
C TRP A 135 2.93 0.38 -6.94
N HIS A 136 2.33 0.23 -8.13
CA HIS A 136 1.40 -0.84 -8.45
C HIS A 136 2.14 -2.13 -8.85
N ASN A 137 2.90 -2.69 -7.91
CA ASN A 137 3.71 -3.87 -8.12
C ASN A 137 3.68 -4.79 -6.90
N ALA A 138 3.30 -6.06 -7.10
CA ALA A 138 3.18 -7.06 -6.04
C ALA A 138 4.52 -7.73 -5.66
N ALA A 139 5.60 -7.41 -6.36
CA ALA A 139 6.90 -8.00 -6.05
C ALA A 139 7.43 -7.48 -4.71
N VAL A 140 8.09 -8.36 -3.97
CA VAL A 140 8.94 -7.92 -2.87
C VAL A 140 10.00 -6.96 -3.43
N GLY A 141 10.21 -5.86 -2.75
CA GLY A 141 11.10 -4.81 -3.20
C GLY A 141 11.51 -3.87 -2.10
N GLU A 142 11.90 -2.68 -2.49
CA GLU A 142 12.36 -1.63 -1.58
C GLU A 142 12.00 -0.27 -2.17
N VAL A 143 11.80 0.71 -1.30
CA VAL A 143 11.79 2.13 -1.67
C VAL A 143 12.79 2.89 -0.82
N HIS A 144 13.57 3.72 -1.47
CA HIS A 144 14.49 4.67 -0.83
C HIS A 144 14.00 6.09 -1.10
N PHE A 145 13.48 6.77 -0.07
CA PHE A 145 13.09 8.17 -0.13
C PHE A 145 14.28 9.09 0.16
N GLY A 146 15.30 9.05 -0.69
CA GLY A 146 16.50 9.83 -0.50
C GLY A 146 16.32 11.34 -0.70
N THR A 147 17.33 12.13 -0.33
CA THR A 147 17.32 13.60 -0.51
C THR A 147 17.61 14.03 -1.95
N ASN A 148 18.38 13.24 -2.69
CA ASN A 148 18.74 13.52 -4.09
C ASN A 148 17.84 12.76 -5.07
N THR A 149 17.51 11.51 -4.74
CA THR A 149 16.68 10.63 -5.56
C THR A 149 15.71 9.84 -4.71
N THR A 150 14.53 9.56 -5.25
CA THR A 150 13.62 8.52 -4.74
C THR A 150 13.73 7.32 -5.66
N GLU A 151 14.07 6.15 -5.12
CA GLU A 151 14.28 4.93 -5.89
C GLU A 151 13.32 3.83 -5.45
N TRP A 152 12.64 3.23 -6.42
CA TRP A 152 11.77 2.07 -6.23
C TRP A 152 12.41 0.85 -6.88
N LEU A 153 12.47 -0.25 -6.14
CA LEU A 153 13.02 -1.51 -6.61
C LEU A 153 11.97 -2.62 -6.50
N ALA A 154 11.68 -3.28 -7.61
CA ALA A 154 10.98 -4.56 -7.64
C ALA A 154 12.00 -5.68 -7.90
N ARG A 155 12.10 -6.67 -7.00
CA ARG A 155 13.09 -7.75 -7.14
C ARG A 155 12.78 -8.69 -8.30
N THR A 156 11.49 -8.85 -8.65
CA THR A 156 11.07 -9.70 -9.77
C THR A 156 9.74 -9.20 -10.33
N THR A 157 9.76 -8.68 -11.55
CA THR A 157 8.55 -8.19 -12.21
C THR A 157 8.63 -8.40 -13.72
N LYS A 158 7.50 -8.28 -14.42
CA LYS A 158 7.42 -8.32 -15.89
C LYS A 158 7.14 -6.96 -16.50
N GLN A 159 6.72 -5.98 -15.68
CA GLN A 159 6.31 -4.66 -16.16
C GLN A 159 6.63 -3.58 -15.14
N LEU A 160 6.73 -2.36 -15.63
CA LEU A 160 6.67 -1.14 -14.86
C LEU A 160 5.21 -0.72 -14.77
N ASP A 161 4.74 -0.51 -13.53
CA ASP A 161 3.39 -0.03 -13.29
C ASP A 161 3.38 0.84 -12.03
N TYR A 162 2.94 2.09 -12.18
CA TYR A 162 2.69 3.00 -11.08
C TYR A 162 1.56 3.96 -11.45
N TRP A 163 0.86 4.46 -10.46
CA TRP A 163 -0.24 5.40 -10.61
C TRP A 163 0.06 6.68 -9.83
N VAL A 164 -0.30 7.82 -10.42
CA VAL A 164 -0.08 9.15 -9.85
C VAL A 164 -1.35 9.97 -9.94
N THR A 165 -1.66 10.69 -8.87
CA THR A 165 -2.76 11.66 -8.84
C THR A 165 -2.30 12.98 -8.23
N ALA A 166 -2.99 14.06 -8.55
CA ALA A 166 -2.78 15.39 -7.95
C ALA A 166 -4.04 15.89 -7.25
N GLY A 167 -3.86 16.60 -6.16
CA GLY A 167 -4.96 17.23 -5.41
C GLY A 167 -4.48 18.45 -4.63
N ASP A 168 -5.41 19.36 -4.33
CA ASP A 168 -5.13 20.58 -3.58
C ASP A 168 -5.03 20.32 -2.07
N THR A 169 -5.57 19.18 -1.61
CA THR A 169 -5.53 18.75 -0.21
C THR A 169 -5.21 17.26 -0.12
N PRO A 170 -4.63 16.80 1.00
CA PRO A 170 -4.44 15.37 1.24
C PRO A 170 -5.76 14.57 1.16
N ALA A 171 -6.86 15.14 1.64
CA ALA A 171 -8.18 14.49 1.59
C ALA A 171 -8.62 14.20 0.14
N GLU A 172 -8.43 15.14 -0.77
CA GLU A 172 -8.73 14.95 -2.19
C GLU A 172 -7.85 13.87 -2.83
N ILE A 173 -6.57 13.82 -2.47
CA ILE A 173 -5.65 12.79 -2.95
C ILE A 173 -6.11 11.40 -2.48
N GLU A 174 -6.50 11.27 -1.20
CA GLU A 174 -7.03 10.03 -0.63
C GLU A 174 -8.38 9.64 -1.26
N GLU A 175 -9.23 10.61 -1.59
CA GLU A 175 -10.49 10.36 -2.30
C GLU A 175 -10.22 9.78 -3.70
N HIS A 176 -9.29 10.38 -4.46
CA HIS A 176 -8.89 9.84 -5.76
C HIS A 176 -8.30 8.43 -5.64
N PHE A 177 -7.51 8.17 -4.60
CA PHE A 177 -6.98 6.83 -4.34
C PHE A 177 -8.09 5.84 -4.02
N ALA A 178 -9.04 6.21 -3.16
CA ALA A 178 -10.20 5.38 -2.83
C ALA A 178 -11.09 5.09 -4.05
N ASP A 179 -11.26 6.05 -4.96
CA ASP A 179 -11.99 5.83 -6.21
C ASP A 179 -11.23 4.87 -7.14
N ALA A 180 -9.90 4.93 -7.15
CA ALA A 180 -9.07 4.07 -7.99
C ALA A 180 -8.97 2.62 -7.50
N ILE A 181 -9.01 2.37 -6.18
CA ILE A 181 -8.84 1.03 -5.59
C ILE A 181 -10.12 0.43 -5.02
N GLY A 182 -11.17 1.22 -4.89
CA GLY A 182 -12.41 0.90 -4.19
C GLY A 182 -12.50 1.56 -2.82
N LYS A 183 -13.70 2.00 -2.49
CA LYS A 183 -13.98 2.68 -1.22
C LYS A 183 -13.95 1.70 -0.05
N VAL A 184 -13.35 2.14 1.06
CA VAL A 184 -13.33 1.37 2.30
C VAL A 184 -14.76 1.28 2.87
N PRO A 185 -15.26 0.07 3.22
CA PRO A 185 -16.55 -0.06 3.86
C PRO A 185 -16.56 0.59 5.25
N MET A 186 -17.74 1.01 5.71
CA MET A 186 -17.89 1.50 7.08
C MET A 186 -17.49 0.40 8.07
N MET A 187 -16.63 0.74 9.03
CA MET A 187 -16.26 -0.18 10.10
C MET A 187 -17.49 -0.56 10.91
N PRO A 188 -17.73 -1.84 11.22
CA PRO A 188 -18.79 -2.27 12.12
C PRO A 188 -18.55 -1.73 13.52
N GLU A 189 -19.63 -1.44 14.25
CA GLU A 189 -19.59 -0.78 15.57
C GLU A 189 -18.78 -1.58 16.59
N TYR A 190 -18.89 -2.91 16.59
CA TYR A 190 -18.10 -3.78 17.47
C TYR A 190 -16.60 -3.65 17.26
N GLY A 191 -16.17 -3.25 16.06
CA GLY A 191 -14.75 -3.01 15.74
C GLY A 191 -14.13 -1.88 16.57
N LEU A 192 -14.94 -0.94 17.07
CA LEU A 192 -14.53 0.17 17.94
C LEU A 192 -14.54 -0.18 19.44
N GLY A 193 -15.05 -1.36 19.80
CA GLY A 193 -15.18 -1.82 21.16
C GLY A 193 -13.92 -2.47 21.74
N PHE A 194 -14.08 -3.18 22.85
CA PHE A 194 -12.96 -3.86 23.51
C PHE A 194 -12.73 -5.26 22.93
N TRP A 195 -11.50 -5.52 22.54
CA TRP A 195 -11.03 -6.80 21.99
C TRP A 195 -10.22 -7.56 23.03
N GLN A 196 -10.75 -8.67 23.52
CA GLN A 196 -10.02 -9.57 24.42
C GLN A 196 -9.20 -10.55 23.60
N CYS A 197 -7.89 -10.50 23.77
CA CYS A 197 -6.95 -11.47 23.23
C CYS A 197 -6.02 -11.98 24.32
N LYS A 198 -5.60 -13.20 24.18
CA LYS A 198 -4.52 -13.80 24.93
C LYS A 198 -3.72 -14.64 23.94
N LEU A 199 -2.41 -14.62 24.02
CA LEU A 199 -1.53 -15.32 23.08
C LEU A 199 -1.96 -16.77 22.88
N ARG A 200 -2.51 -17.43 23.95
CA ARG A 200 -3.03 -18.78 23.82
C ARG A 200 -4.22 -19.05 24.75
N TYR A 201 -5.33 -19.46 24.13
CA TYR A 201 -6.40 -20.23 24.75
C TYR A 201 -6.20 -21.69 24.37
N TYR A 202 -6.15 -22.57 25.38
CA TYR A 202 -5.76 -23.97 25.17
C TYR A 202 -6.91 -24.83 24.66
N ASN A 203 -8.16 -24.47 24.95
CA ASN A 203 -9.34 -25.19 24.55
C ASN A 203 -10.60 -24.31 24.54
N GLN A 204 -11.67 -24.84 24.00
CA GLN A 204 -12.98 -24.22 23.91
C GLN A 204 -13.52 -23.74 25.27
N GLU A 205 -13.43 -24.59 26.31
CA GLU A 205 -13.95 -24.25 27.64
C GLU A 205 -13.20 -23.06 28.26
N GLN A 206 -11.92 -22.92 28.00
CA GLN A 206 -11.17 -21.76 28.48
C GLN A 206 -11.64 -20.45 27.84
N VAL A 207 -11.97 -20.49 26.54
CA VAL A 207 -12.54 -19.34 25.81
C VAL A 207 -13.87 -18.93 26.45
N LEU A 208 -14.79 -19.89 26.57
CA LEU A 208 -16.14 -19.65 27.13
C LEU A 208 -16.10 -19.17 28.59
N ASN A 209 -15.23 -19.74 29.40
CA ASN A 209 -15.08 -19.33 30.82
C ASN A 209 -14.64 -17.87 30.95
N VAL A 210 -13.70 -17.42 30.08
CA VAL A 210 -13.29 -16.02 30.10
C VAL A 210 -14.43 -15.11 29.68
N ALA A 211 -15.14 -15.43 28.59
CA ALA A 211 -16.26 -14.62 28.12
C ALA A 211 -17.39 -14.54 29.15
N ARG A 212 -17.77 -15.67 29.72
CA ARG A 212 -18.78 -15.75 30.79
C ARG A 212 -18.41 -14.92 32.02
N GLU A 213 -17.11 -14.90 32.39
CA GLU A 213 -16.63 -14.11 33.52
C GLU A 213 -16.67 -12.60 33.23
N TYR A 214 -16.39 -12.15 32.00
CA TYR A 214 -16.60 -10.76 31.58
C TYR A 214 -18.09 -10.36 31.76
N LYS A 215 -19.01 -11.18 31.27
CA LYS A 215 -20.45 -10.92 31.40
C LYS A 215 -20.90 -10.92 32.85
N LYS A 216 -20.46 -11.89 33.66
CA LYS A 216 -20.78 -11.97 35.09
C LYS A 216 -20.34 -10.74 35.85
N ARG A 217 -19.21 -10.15 35.50
CA ARG A 217 -18.68 -8.93 36.14
C ARG A 217 -19.25 -7.64 35.54
N GLY A 218 -20.06 -7.71 34.50
CA GLY A 218 -20.59 -6.53 33.81
C GLY A 218 -19.51 -5.71 33.10
N ILE A 219 -18.41 -6.33 32.72
CA ILE A 219 -17.33 -5.68 31.97
C ILE A 219 -17.67 -5.79 30.49
N PRO A 220 -17.67 -4.67 29.72
CA PRO A 220 -17.88 -4.70 28.28
C PRO A 220 -16.85 -5.57 27.56
N LEU A 221 -17.30 -6.35 26.59
CA LEU A 221 -16.48 -7.16 25.72
C LEU A 221 -17.21 -7.28 24.38
N ASP A 222 -16.60 -6.79 23.31
CA ASP A 222 -17.20 -6.72 21.98
C ASP A 222 -16.64 -7.80 21.06
N VAL A 223 -15.33 -8.05 21.13
CA VAL A 223 -14.66 -9.05 20.27
C VAL A 223 -13.79 -9.97 21.10
N PHE A 224 -13.88 -11.26 20.84
CA PHE A 224 -13.01 -12.28 21.42
C PHE A 224 -12.08 -12.85 20.36
N VAL A 225 -10.78 -12.62 20.49
CA VAL A 225 -9.79 -13.12 19.53
C VAL A 225 -9.20 -14.43 20.02
N ILE A 226 -9.39 -15.50 19.24
CA ILE A 226 -8.75 -16.79 19.45
C ILE A 226 -7.55 -16.84 18.49
N ASP A 227 -6.34 -16.63 18.99
CA ASP A 227 -5.12 -16.59 18.21
C ASP A 227 -4.83 -17.93 17.53
N TYR A 228 -3.90 -17.98 16.58
CA TYR A 228 -3.62 -19.09 15.67
C TYR A 228 -3.33 -20.46 16.35
N TYR A 229 -3.11 -20.49 17.62
CA TYR A 229 -2.90 -21.74 18.37
C TYR A 229 -4.11 -22.67 18.47
N HIS A 230 -5.28 -22.26 17.99
CA HIS A 230 -6.42 -23.14 17.80
C HIS A 230 -6.27 -24.06 16.57
N TRP A 231 -5.28 -23.83 15.72
CA TRP A 231 -4.97 -24.64 14.55
C TRP A 231 -4.19 -25.90 14.92
N PRO A 232 -4.45 -27.06 14.28
CA PRO A 232 -3.63 -28.26 14.43
C PRO A 232 -2.20 -28.03 13.96
N ARG A 233 -2.02 -27.20 12.92
CA ARG A 233 -0.73 -26.77 12.36
C ARG A 233 -0.82 -25.32 11.93
N CYS A 234 0.28 -24.61 12.05
CA CYS A 234 0.37 -23.22 11.60
C CYS A 234 -0.03 -23.11 10.11
N GLY A 235 -1.03 -22.25 9.82
CA GLY A 235 -1.57 -22.04 8.47
C GLY A 235 -2.69 -23.00 8.04
N ASP A 236 -3.16 -23.88 8.89
CA ASP A 236 -4.21 -24.88 8.57
C ASP A 236 -5.64 -24.29 8.58
N TYR A 237 -5.87 -23.14 9.21
CA TYR A 237 -7.13 -22.39 9.24
C TYR A 237 -8.38 -23.19 9.64
N ARG A 238 -8.23 -24.21 10.49
CA ARG A 238 -9.32 -24.98 11.09
C ARG A 238 -9.09 -25.16 12.58
N PHE A 239 -10.13 -25.44 13.32
CA PHE A 239 -9.99 -25.75 14.72
C PHE A 239 -9.39 -27.15 14.92
N ASP A 240 -8.55 -27.29 15.93
CA ASP A 240 -8.05 -28.58 16.38
C ASP A 240 -9.18 -29.30 17.16
N GLU A 241 -9.67 -30.40 16.59
CA GLU A 241 -10.82 -31.15 17.11
C GLU A 241 -10.56 -31.79 18.47
N GLU A 242 -9.30 -31.95 18.87
CA GLU A 242 -8.94 -32.45 20.20
C GLU A 242 -9.24 -31.43 21.31
N TYR A 243 -9.10 -30.14 21.02
CA TYR A 243 -9.21 -29.07 22.01
C TYR A 243 -10.45 -28.18 21.82
N PHE A 244 -10.99 -28.17 20.62
CA PHE A 244 -12.19 -27.42 20.23
C PHE A 244 -13.22 -28.39 19.68
N LEU A 245 -13.95 -29.06 20.59
CA LEU A 245 -14.86 -30.16 20.28
C LEU A 245 -16.08 -29.75 19.45
N ASP A 246 -16.61 -28.57 19.69
CA ASP A 246 -17.74 -27.99 18.99
C ASP A 246 -17.54 -26.47 18.82
N PRO A 247 -16.68 -26.06 17.87
CA PRO A 247 -16.42 -24.65 17.62
C PRO A 247 -17.66 -23.85 17.28
N LYS A 248 -18.64 -24.49 16.58
CA LYS A 248 -19.88 -23.81 16.24
C LYS A 248 -20.69 -23.45 17.50
N ALA A 249 -20.90 -24.39 18.40
CA ALA A 249 -21.62 -24.13 19.63
C ALA A 249 -20.88 -23.07 20.50
N MET A 250 -19.55 -23.08 20.52
CA MET A 250 -18.76 -22.07 21.20
C MET A 250 -19.01 -20.67 20.61
N ILE A 251 -18.97 -20.54 19.30
CA ILE A 251 -19.20 -19.26 18.61
C ILE A 251 -20.65 -18.79 18.80
N ASP A 252 -21.62 -19.70 18.68
CA ASP A 252 -23.03 -19.38 18.91
C ASP A 252 -23.24 -18.84 20.34
N GLU A 253 -22.62 -19.43 21.37
CA GLU A 253 -22.72 -18.93 22.76
C GLU A 253 -22.05 -17.56 22.92
N LEU A 254 -20.91 -17.31 22.26
CA LEU A 254 -20.28 -15.97 22.27
C LEU A 254 -21.19 -14.92 21.63
N HIS A 255 -21.81 -15.24 20.48
CA HIS A 255 -22.76 -14.36 19.81
C HIS A 255 -24.03 -14.10 20.66
N GLU A 256 -24.57 -15.13 21.38
CA GLU A 256 -25.67 -14.94 22.33
C GLU A 256 -25.31 -13.98 23.48
N MET A 257 -24.04 -13.94 23.84
CA MET A 257 -23.51 -12.94 24.79
C MET A 257 -23.26 -11.58 24.14
N GLY A 258 -23.49 -11.39 22.84
CA GLY A 258 -23.17 -10.17 22.09
C GLY A 258 -21.68 -9.95 21.92
N ILE A 259 -20.89 -11.03 21.74
CA ILE A 259 -19.46 -11.00 21.54
C ILE A 259 -19.15 -11.59 20.17
N GLU A 260 -18.53 -10.81 19.28
CA GLU A 260 -18.00 -11.27 18.00
C GLU A 260 -16.70 -12.07 18.19
N THR A 261 -16.36 -12.97 17.22
CA THR A 261 -15.19 -13.87 17.34
C THR A 261 -14.39 -13.90 16.05
#